data_f0d791b7fd4865da23f5629347962d11
#
_entry.id   f0d791b7fd4865da23f5629347962d11
#
_cell.length_a   1.000
_cell.length_b   1.000
_cell.length_c   1.000
_cell.angle_alpha   90.00
_cell.angle_beta   90.00
_cell.angle_gamma   90.00
#
_symmetry.space_group_name_H-M   'P 1'
#
loop_
_entity.id
_entity.type
_entity.pdbx_description
1 polymer ?
#
loop_
_entity_poly.entity_id
_entity_poly.type
_entity_poly.pdbx_seq_one_letter_code
_entity_poly.pdbx_strand_id
1 'polypeptide(L)'
;MSEIRNPSMDLFRPYVPDIAGFIEKGHKPGQSCICTGKIKHTGKSTLIGQFEYLKTLTPKERWGEIKVTMIAPPWYHLRYKDGIAYPKDVYASDDDYFGDIAKAVSTELDILYAAGVRNVQFDDPNFACKTSFEFHKWKLTF
;
A
#
# COMPACT_ATOMS: atom_id res chain seq x y z
N MET A 1 6.39 14.45 4.30
CA MET A 1 6.21 14.01 2.90
C MET A 1 7.35 13.06 2.58
N SER A 2 7.07 11.90 2.00
CA SER A 2 8.12 11.01 1.50
C SER A 2 8.75 11.64 0.27
N GLU A 3 10.08 11.63 0.20
CA GLU A 3 10.80 12.13 -0.97
C GLU A 3 10.58 11.18 -2.14
N ILE A 4 10.20 11.72 -3.29
CA ILE A 4 10.08 10.95 -4.53
C ILE A 4 11.47 10.90 -5.17
N ARG A 5 12.04 9.71 -5.26
CA ARG A 5 13.33 9.48 -5.94
C ARG A 5 13.14 8.54 -7.10
N ASN A 6 13.99 8.69 -8.12
CA ASN A 6 14.22 7.63 -9.10
C ASN A 6 15.21 6.63 -8.50
N PRO A 7 14.75 5.48 -7.97
CA PRO A 7 15.67 4.52 -7.41
C PRO A 7 16.55 3.93 -8.51
N SER A 8 17.81 3.67 -8.18
CA SER A 8 18.65 2.86 -9.04
C SER A 8 18.10 1.43 -9.10
N MET A 9 18.40 0.72 -10.19
CA MET A 9 17.98 -0.69 -10.34
C MET A 9 18.48 -1.59 -9.21
N ASP A 10 19.56 -1.21 -8.54
CA ASP A 10 20.13 -1.95 -7.41
C ASP A 10 19.21 -2.03 -6.20
N LEU A 11 18.25 -1.12 -6.10
CA LEU A 11 17.26 -1.09 -5.01
C LEU A 11 16.10 -2.07 -5.23
N PHE A 12 15.92 -2.55 -6.47
CA PHE A 12 14.81 -3.46 -6.80
C PHE A 12 15.22 -4.91 -6.63
N ARG A 13 14.24 -5.74 -6.36
CA ARG A 13 14.44 -7.18 -6.29
C ARG A 13 14.76 -7.75 -7.68
N PRO A 14 15.73 -8.68 -7.81
CA PRO A 14 16.16 -9.21 -9.11
C PRO A 14 15.07 -9.92 -9.91
N TYR A 15 13.99 -10.31 -9.26
CA TYR A 15 12.89 -11.08 -9.84
C TYR A 15 11.70 -10.23 -10.30
N VAL A 16 11.87 -8.94 -10.48
CA VAL A 16 10.86 -8.08 -11.11
C VAL A 16 11.17 -7.99 -12.61
N PRO A 17 10.82 -9.03 -13.40
CA PRO A 17 11.28 -9.17 -14.77
C PRO A 17 10.68 -8.11 -15.70
N ASP A 18 9.52 -7.57 -15.37
CA ASP A 18 8.88 -6.49 -16.09
C ASP A 18 9.73 -5.22 -16.09
N ILE A 19 10.33 -4.86 -14.95
CA ILE A 19 11.21 -3.68 -14.84
C ILE A 19 12.48 -3.88 -15.68
N ALA A 20 13.12 -5.05 -15.60
CA ALA A 20 14.28 -5.36 -16.39
C ALA A 20 13.97 -5.27 -17.90
N GLY A 21 12.86 -5.88 -18.34
CA GLY A 21 12.43 -5.85 -19.73
C GLY A 21 12.10 -4.43 -20.23
N PHE A 22 11.59 -3.55 -19.40
CA PHE A 22 11.36 -2.14 -19.76
C PHE A 22 12.69 -1.39 -19.96
N ILE A 23 13.66 -1.62 -19.08
CA ILE A 23 14.97 -0.96 -19.18
C ILE A 23 15.74 -1.44 -20.39
N GLU A 24 15.75 -2.75 -20.69
CA GLU A 24 16.37 -3.31 -21.89
C GLU A 24 15.80 -2.69 -23.17
N LYS A 25 14.53 -2.29 -23.16
CA LYS A 25 13.85 -1.57 -24.26
C LYS A 25 14.10 -0.07 -24.25
N GLY A 26 15.00 0.44 -23.41
CA GLY A 26 15.38 1.85 -23.34
C GLY A 26 14.40 2.74 -22.57
N HIS A 27 13.40 2.17 -21.88
CA HIS A 27 12.50 2.95 -21.02
C HIS A 27 13.20 3.31 -19.71
N LYS A 28 12.97 4.55 -19.25
CA LYS A 28 13.45 4.96 -17.92
C LYS A 28 12.53 4.42 -16.85
N PRO A 29 13.07 3.96 -15.70
CA PRO A 29 12.24 3.58 -14.55
C PRO A 29 11.34 4.75 -14.15
N GLY A 30 10.11 4.44 -13.77
CA GLY A 30 9.20 5.41 -13.18
C GLY A 30 9.71 5.91 -11.83
N GLN A 31 9.15 7.04 -11.38
CA GLN A 31 9.39 7.53 -10.03
C GLN A 31 8.72 6.60 -9.01
N SER A 32 9.37 6.41 -7.88
CA SER A 32 8.81 5.67 -6.74
C SER A 32 9.00 6.45 -5.45
N CYS A 33 8.18 6.15 -4.44
CA CYS A 33 8.26 6.78 -3.14
C CYS A 33 9.14 5.94 -2.21
N ILE A 34 10.07 6.59 -1.52
CA ILE A 34 10.83 6.00 -0.42
C ILE A 34 10.29 6.61 0.89
N CYS A 35 10.10 5.76 1.89
CA CYS A 35 9.73 6.22 3.22
C CYS A 35 10.92 6.98 3.85
N THR A 36 10.73 8.23 4.24
CA THR A 36 11.78 9.08 4.83
C THR A 36 11.54 9.42 6.29
N GLY A 37 10.46 8.91 6.89
CA GLY A 37 10.10 9.15 8.28
C GLY A 37 9.08 8.14 8.77
N LYS A 38 8.74 8.18 10.07
CA LYS A 38 7.73 7.29 10.64
C LYS A 38 6.40 7.45 9.95
N ILE A 39 5.80 6.32 9.54
CA ILE A 39 4.48 6.29 8.92
C ILE A 39 3.44 6.58 9.99
N LYS A 40 2.56 7.52 9.68
CA LYS A 40 1.46 7.89 10.56
C LYS A 40 0.26 8.33 9.71
N HIS A 41 -0.91 7.82 10.06
CA HIS A 41 -2.15 8.27 9.43
C HIS A 41 -2.44 9.73 9.77
N THR A 42 -2.89 10.50 8.79
CA THR A 42 -3.13 11.94 8.93
C THR A 42 -4.43 12.27 9.67
N GLY A 43 -5.27 11.27 9.95
CA GLY A 43 -6.61 11.44 10.49
C GLY A 43 -7.67 11.82 9.44
N LYS A 44 -7.28 11.92 8.16
CA LYS A 44 -8.20 12.25 7.05
C LYS A 44 -8.12 11.19 5.97
N SER A 45 -9.27 10.62 5.60
CA SER A 45 -9.39 9.68 4.49
C SER A 45 -9.71 10.43 3.20
N THR A 46 -8.99 10.09 2.14
CA THR A 46 -9.31 10.57 0.78
C THR A 46 -10.44 9.75 0.14
N LEU A 47 -10.72 8.56 0.67
CA LEU A 47 -11.72 7.63 0.13
C LEU A 47 -13.15 8.02 0.52
N ILE A 48 -13.33 8.77 1.61
CA ILE A 48 -14.66 9.24 2.03
C ILE A 48 -15.32 10.08 0.95
N GLY A 49 -14.59 10.98 0.31
CA GLY A 49 -15.15 11.79 -0.78
C GLY A 49 -15.68 10.94 -1.94
N GLN A 50 -14.99 9.85 -2.27
CA GLN A 50 -15.44 8.89 -3.28
C GLN A 50 -16.70 8.14 -2.82
N PHE A 51 -16.72 7.70 -1.56
CA PHE A 51 -17.87 7.02 -0.98
C PHE A 51 -19.12 7.91 -0.94
N GLU A 52 -18.97 9.16 -0.50
CA GLU A 52 -20.08 10.13 -0.46
C GLU A 52 -20.59 10.43 -1.89
N TYR A 53 -19.70 10.56 -2.86
CA TYR A 53 -20.11 10.72 -4.25
C TYR A 53 -20.91 9.49 -4.75
N LEU A 54 -20.45 8.27 -4.48
CA LEU A 54 -21.17 7.05 -4.87
C LEU A 54 -22.55 6.94 -4.21
N LYS A 55 -22.72 7.44 -3.00
CA LYS A 55 -24.02 7.52 -2.34
C LYS A 55 -25.01 8.41 -3.10
N THR A 56 -24.55 9.44 -3.79
CA THR A 56 -25.45 10.28 -4.62
C THR A 56 -25.98 9.55 -5.85
N LEU A 57 -25.29 8.50 -6.30
CA LEU A 57 -25.65 7.69 -7.46
C LEU A 57 -26.38 6.38 -7.09
N THR A 58 -26.47 6.07 -5.80
CA THR A 58 -26.97 4.78 -5.31
C THR A 58 -28.18 4.98 -4.40
N PRO A 59 -29.28 4.23 -4.57
CA PRO A 59 -30.40 4.24 -3.65
C PRO A 59 -29.94 3.98 -2.21
N LYS A 60 -30.56 4.66 -1.25
CA LYS A 60 -30.12 4.65 0.16
C LYS A 60 -30.08 3.25 0.78
N GLU A 61 -31.04 2.42 0.43
CA GLU A 61 -31.15 1.01 0.87
C GLU A 61 -30.00 0.14 0.39
N ARG A 62 -29.25 0.58 -0.64
CA ARG A 62 -28.12 -0.10 -1.21
C ARG A 62 -26.76 0.50 -0.83
N TRP A 63 -26.71 1.51 0.01
CA TRP A 63 -25.42 2.11 0.41
C TRP A 63 -24.46 1.10 1.06
N GLY A 64 -24.99 0.10 1.77
CA GLY A 64 -24.18 -0.98 2.33
C GLY A 64 -23.50 -1.87 1.30
N GLU A 65 -23.93 -1.83 0.03
CA GLU A 65 -23.32 -2.60 -1.07
C GLU A 65 -22.15 -1.84 -1.74
N ILE A 66 -22.01 -0.53 -1.47
CA ILE A 66 -20.93 0.26 -2.04
C ILE A 66 -19.60 -0.27 -1.52
N LYS A 67 -18.73 -0.66 -2.45
CA LYS A 67 -17.41 -1.18 -2.15
C LYS A 67 -16.35 -0.10 -2.36
N VAL A 68 -15.51 0.11 -1.37
CA VAL A 68 -14.32 0.96 -1.44
C VAL A 68 -13.10 0.07 -1.66
N THR A 69 -12.22 0.48 -2.57
CA THR A 69 -11.02 -0.29 -2.92
C THR A 69 -9.76 0.41 -2.41
N MET A 70 -8.86 -0.35 -1.80
CA MET A 70 -7.58 0.10 -1.29
C MET A 70 -6.45 -0.79 -1.80
N ILE A 71 -5.25 -0.24 -1.93
CA ILE A 71 -4.07 -1.06 -2.19
C ILE A 71 -3.69 -1.85 -0.94
N ALA A 72 -3.25 -3.08 -1.13
CA ALA A 72 -2.79 -3.91 -0.03
C ALA A 72 -1.43 -3.43 0.53
N PRO A 73 -1.20 -3.55 1.86
CA PRO A 73 0.04 -3.13 2.52
C PRO A 73 1.34 -3.63 1.89
N PRO A 74 1.43 -4.87 1.33
CA PRO A 74 2.65 -5.35 0.69
C PRO A 74 3.14 -4.49 -0.48
N TRP A 75 2.26 -3.70 -1.11
CA TRP A 75 2.64 -2.80 -2.19
C TRP A 75 3.66 -1.74 -1.78
N TYR A 76 3.69 -1.33 -0.52
CA TYR A 76 4.63 -0.33 -0.02
C TYR A 76 6.07 -0.84 0.04
N HIS A 77 6.28 -2.15 -0.06
CA HIS A 77 7.59 -2.79 0.01
C HIS A 77 7.94 -3.67 -1.19
N LEU A 78 6.96 -4.10 -1.96
CA LEU A 78 7.08 -5.18 -2.93
C LEU A 78 8.26 -5.10 -3.88
N ARG A 79 8.59 -3.91 -4.36
CA ARG A 79 9.61 -3.68 -5.38
C ARG A 79 11.00 -3.45 -4.82
N TYR A 80 11.12 -3.30 -3.52
CA TYR A 80 12.39 -3.02 -2.86
C TYR A 80 13.02 -4.29 -2.31
N LYS A 81 14.35 -4.29 -2.25
CA LYS A 81 15.09 -5.27 -1.44
C LYS A 81 14.75 -5.06 0.04
N ASP A 82 14.88 -6.11 0.83
CA ASP A 82 14.57 -6.07 2.24
C ASP A 82 15.38 -4.99 2.97
N GLY A 83 14.71 -4.18 3.77
CA GLY A 83 15.32 -3.09 4.53
C GLY A 83 15.78 -1.87 3.71
N ILE A 84 15.33 -1.73 2.44
CA ILE A 84 15.70 -0.57 1.58
C ILE A 84 14.53 0.38 1.36
N ALA A 85 13.29 -0.04 1.60
CA ALA A 85 12.11 0.81 1.44
C ALA A 85 12.09 2.00 2.42
N TYR A 86 12.95 1.99 3.44
CA TYR A 86 13.05 2.99 4.50
C TYR A 86 14.49 3.11 5.01
N PRO A 87 14.89 4.28 5.58
CA PRO A 87 16.17 4.43 6.24
C PRO A 87 16.23 3.66 7.56
N LYS A 88 17.41 3.11 7.89
CA LYS A 88 17.59 2.30 9.10
C LYS A 88 17.54 3.07 10.41
N ASP A 89 17.75 4.37 10.36
CA ASP A 89 17.57 5.29 11.49
C ASP A 89 16.09 5.62 11.77
N VAL A 90 15.21 5.33 10.82
CA VAL A 90 13.75 5.50 10.97
C VAL A 90 13.10 4.20 11.44
N TYR A 91 13.44 3.08 10.81
CA TYR A 91 12.95 1.75 11.16
C TYR A 91 14.09 0.76 11.28
N ALA A 92 14.18 0.08 12.42
CA ALA A 92 15.22 -0.91 12.68
C ALA A 92 14.98 -2.22 11.91
N SER A 93 13.72 -2.55 11.62
CA SER A 93 13.30 -3.80 11.00
C SER A 93 12.09 -3.60 10.08
N ASP A 94 11.86 -4.59 9.21
CA ASP A 94 10.64 -4.67 8.42
C ASP A 94 9.41 -4.81 9.31
N ASP A 95 9.53 -5.49 10.47
CA ASP A 95 8.47 -5.64 11.46
C ASP A 95 7.96 -4.29 11.97
N ASP A 96 8.88 -3.40 12.34
CA ASP A 96 8.53 -2.05 12.79
C ASP A 96 7.88 -1.23 11.68
N TYR A 97 8.42 -1.33 10.46
CA TYR A 97 7.91 -0.63 9.29
C TYR A 97 6.49 -1.07 8.93
N PHE A 98 6.27 -2.38 8.80
CA PHE A 98 4.94 -2.92 8.53
C PHE A 98 3.97 -2.74 9.70
N GLY A 99 4.46 -2.75 10.93
CA GLY A 99 3.65 -2.45 12.11
C GLY A 99 3.02 -1.05 12.04
N ASP A 100 3.76 -0.05 11.61
CA ASP A 100 3.22 1.30 11.45
C ASP A 100 2.30 1.42 10.21
N ILE A 101 2.57 0.69 9.12
CA ILE A 101 1.64 0.59 7.98
C ILE A 101 0.33 -0.03 8.44
N ALA A 102 0.37 -1.14 9.19
CA ALA A 102 -0.83 -1.81 9.69
C ALA A 102 -1.67 -0.89 10.58
N LYS A 103 -1.04 -0.12 11.49
CA LYS A 103 -1.74 0.89 12.31
C LYS A 103 -2.40 1.97 11.46
N ALA A 104 -1.70 2.46 10.43
CA ALA A 104 -2.26 3.47 9.53
C ALA A 104 -3.46 2.93 8.75
N VAL A 105 -3.38 1.68 8.26
CA VAL A 105 -4.50 1.01 7.57
C VAL A 105 -5.67 0.78 8.53
N SER A 106 -5.42 0.32 9.76
CA SER A 106 -6.48 0.16 10.77
C SER A 106 -7.20 1.48 11.03
N THR A 107 -6.46 2.58 11.19
CA THR A 107 -7.05 3.91 11.36
C THR A 107 -7.91 4.32 10.15
N GLU A 108 -7.45 4.03 8.93
CA GLU A 108 -8.23 4.29 7.72
C GLU A 108 -9.54 3.50 7.71
N LEU A 109 -9.48 2.20 8.07
CA LEU A 109 -10.67 1.35 8.16
C LEU A 109 -11.66 1.85 9.21
N ASP A 110 -11.20 2.31 10.36
CA ASP A 110 -12.05 2.88 11.42
C ASP A 110 -12.78 4.14 10.91
N ILE A 111 -12.06 5.01 10.21
CA ILE A 111 -12.63 6.23 9.62
C ILE A 111 -13.69 5.88 8.56
N LEU A 112 -13.38 4.92 7.67
CA LEU A 112 -14.32 4.47 6.64
C LEU A 112 -15.57 3.81 7.26
N TYR A 113 -15.38 2.98 8.29
CA TYR A 113 -16.48 2.34 9.00
C TYR A 113 -17.39 3.38 9.68
N ALA A 114 -16.80 4.38 10.34
CA ALA A 114 -17.55 5.49 10.96
C ALA A 114 -18.33 6.31 9.93
N ALA A 115 -17.82 6.45 8.71
CA ALA A 115 -18.51 7.12 7.60
C ALA A 115 -19.64 6.29 6.97
N GLY A 116 -19.76 5.01 7.34
CA GLY A 116 -20.82 4.11 6.86
C GLY A 116 -20.37 3.11 5.79
N VAL A 117 -19.09 3.07 5.42
CA VAL A 117 -18.57 2.01 4.53
C VAL A 117 -18.70 0.66 5.22
N ARG A 118 -19.16 -0.36 4.48
CA ARG A 118 -19.33 -1.74 4.97
C ARG A 118 -18.60 -2.77 4.13
N ASN A 119 -18.12 -2.40 2.94
CA ASN A 119 -17.38 -3.26 2.07
C ASN A 119 -16.06 -2.58 1.67
N VAL A 120 -14.94 -3.19 2.02
CA VAL A 120 -13.62 -2.77 1.61
C VAL A 120 -12.94 -3.93 0.89
N GLN A 121 -12.35 -3.64 -0.25
CA GLN A 121 -11.51 -4.57 -1.00
C GLN A 121 -10.05 -4.12 -0.92
N PHE A 122 -9.17 -5.03 -0.54
CA PHE A 122 -7.74 -4.83 -0.69
C PHE A 122 -7.29 -5.45 -2.02
N ASP A 123 -6.73 -4.60 -2.90
CA ASP A 123 -6.16 -5.08 -4.15
C ASP A 123 -4.72 -5.53 -3.90
N ASP A 124 -4.51 -6.84 -3.93
CA ASP A 124 -3.20 -7.47 -3.79
C ASP A 124 -2.88 -8.37 -4.99
N PRO A 125 -2.48 -7.81 -6.14
CA PRO A 125 -2.07 -8.60 -7.29
C PRO A 125 -0.81 -9.44 -7.02
N ASN A 126 -0.10 -9.19 -5.94
CA ASN A 126 1.09 -9.94 -5.55
C ASN A 126 0.77 -11.21 -4.82
N PHE A 127 -0.47 -11.36 -4.35
CA PHE A 127 -0.94 -12.62 -3.76
C PHE A 127 -0.73 -13.81 -4.72
N ALA A 128 -0.81 -13.57 -6.02
CA ALA A 128 -0.56 -14.57 -7.05
C ALA A 128 0.94 -14.83 -7.33
N CYS A 129 1.85 -14.00 -6.82
CA CYS A 129 3.28 -14.15 -7.00
C CYS A 129 3.86 -15.02 -5.88
N LYS A 130 4.79 -15.95 -6.24
CA LYS A 130 5.47 -16.82 -5.25
C LYS A 130 6.13 -16.05 -4.11
N THR A 131 6.51 -14.81 -4.34
CA THR A 131 7.11 -13.90 -3.37
C THR A 131 6.14 -13.40 -2.31
N SER A 132 4.84 -13.44 -2.56
CA SER A 132 3.84 -13.09 -1.54
C SER A 132 3.76 -14.13 -0.44
N PHE A 133 4.17 -15.39 -0.70
CA PHE A 133 4.18 -16.44 0.32
C PHE A 133 5.16 -16.19 1.46
N GLU A 134 6.28 -15.52 1.22
CA GLU A 134 7.20 -15.14 2.30
C GLU A 134 6.65 -13.98 3.13
N PHE A 135 5.88 -13.07 2.52
CA PHE A 135 5.17 -12.00 3.21
C PHE A 135 4.01 -12.49 4.08
N HIS A 136 3.43 -13.66 3.78
CA HIS A 136 2.31 -14.25 4.55
C HIS A 136 2.72 -14.86 5.87
N LYS A 137 4.02 -14.88 6.23
CA LYS A 137 4.44 -15.13 7.61
C LYS A 137 3.99 -14.04 8.58
N TRP A 138 3.58 -12.89 8.05
CA TRP A 138 2.93 -11.84 8.81
C TRP A 138 1.47 -12.24 9.06
N LYS A 139 1.24 -12.83 10.21
CA LYS A 139 -0.11 -13.01 10.72
C LYS A 139 -0.68 -11.60 10.95
N LEU A 140 -1.52 -11.14 10.03
CA LEU A 140 -2.49 -10.10 10.33
C LEU A 140 -3.43 -10.68 11.38
N THR A 141 -3.05 -10.55 12.63
CA THR A 141 -3.95 -10.79 13.77
C THR A 141 -4.75 -9.51 13.89
N PHE A 142 -5.94 -9.51 13.31
CA PHE A 142 -6.97 -8.52 13.57
C PHE A 142 -7.69 -8.87 14.87
#